data_e9930f2cfc9018ac75e9a9baa0b97327
#
_entry.id   e9930f2cfc9018ac75e9a9baa0b97327
#
_cell.length_a   1.000
_cell.length_b   1.000
_cell.length_c   1.000
_cell.angle_alpha   90.00
_cell.angle_beta   90.00
_cell.angle_gamma   90.00
#
_symmetry.space_group_name_H-M   'P 1'
#
loop_
_entity.id
_entity.type
_entity.pdbx_description
1 polymer ?
#
loop_
_entity_poly.entity_id
_entity_poly.type
_entity_poly.pdbx_seq_one_letter_code
_entity_poly.pdbx_strand_id
1 'polypeptide(L)'
;MTQSTFSTQKDHSGFYYFTQGWRLITRPGIKRFVILPLLANILFLGGAFWWLYTKLGGWINQVMSYVPDWLQWLDYVIWPIAVISILLVFTYFFSTVANIIAAPFNGWLSEKLEAELTGKPSPDTGVAELLKDVPRMIKREFVRIGYYLPRAIGLLILFFIPGIGQTVAPVLWFLFGAWMMSIQYCDYPFDNHRVGFSEMKQALAKERMRNVQFGGVVSLLMMVPFVNLVIMPVAVCGATLMWVDRYRDRYARY
;
A
#
# COMPACT_ATOMS: atom_id res chain seq x y z
N MET A 1 -20.40 -27.32 -34.26
CA MET A 1 -20.93 -25.96 -34.01
C MET A 1 -20.41 -25.49 -32.66
N THR A 2 -19.28 -24.85 -32.68
CA THR A 2 -18.58 -24.34 -31.47
C THR A 2 -19.14 -22.95 -31.19
N GLN A 3 -20.01 -22.84 -30.17
CA GLN A 3 -20.41 -21.56 -29.66
C GLN A 3 -19.20 -20.93 -28.93
N SER A 4 -18.56 -19.99 -29.59
CA SER A 4 -17.66 -19.06 -28.96
C SER A 4 -18.51 -18.14 -28.05
N THR A 5 -18.61 -18.47 -26.78
CA THR A 5 -19.06 -17.57 -25.75
C THR A 5 -18.03 -16.43 -25.66
N PHE A 6 -18.21 -15.41 -26.48
CA PHE A 6 -17.62 -14.10 -26.20
C PHE A 6 -18.19 -13.66 -24.85
N SER A 7 -17.40 -13.87 -23.79
CA SER A 7 -17.63 -13.21 -22.52
C SER A 7 -17.65 -11.71 -22.84
N THR A 8 -18.82 -11.10 -22.74
CA THR A 8 -18.99 -9.65 -22.85
C THR A 8 -18.17 -9.03 -21.73
N GLN A 9 -16.96 -8.66 -22.03
CA GLN A 9 -16.02 -8.01 -21.13
C GLN A 9 -16.69 -6.70 -20.71
N LYS A 10 -17.32 -6.66 -19.51
CA LYS A 10 -18.07 -5.53 -19.02
C LYS A 10 -17.14 -4.32 -18.92
N ASP A 11 -17.47 -3.27 -19.65
CA ASP A 11 -16.65 -2.05 -19.69
C ASP A 11 -16.92 -1.19 -18.45
N HIS A 12 -16.33 -1.59 -17.32
CA HIS A 12 -16.43 -0.88 -16.07
C HIS A 12 -15.31 0.15 -15.90
N SER A 13 -15.62 1.31 -15.31
CA SER A 13 -14.66 2.36 -14.99
C SER A 13 -13.74 1.94 -13.81
N GLY A 14 -12.61 2.62 -13.65
CA GLY A 14 -11.74 2.42 -12.49
C GLY A 14 -12.43 2.72 -11.16
N PHE A 15 -13.33 3.70 -11.16
CA PHE A 15 -14.16 4.03 -10.00
C PHE A 15 -15.08 2.88 -9.58
N TYR A 16 -15.66 2.17 -10.54
CA TYR A 16 -16.49 0.99 -10.26
C TYR A 16 -15.70 -0.07 -9.49
N TYR A 17 -14.50 -0.41 -9.93
CA TYR A 17 -13.67 -1.43 -9.25
C TYR A 17 -13.34 -1.03 -7.82
N PHE A 18 -13.04 0.23 -7.60
CA PHE A 18 -12.81 0.73 -6.25
C PHE A 18 -14.06 0.60 -5.35
N THR A 19 -15.23 1.02 -5.85
CA THR A 19 -16.48 0.91 -5.08
C THR A 19 -16.89 -0.53 -4.82
N GLN A 20 -16.64 -1.44 -5.74
CA GLN A 20 -16.83 -2.87 -5.49
C GLN A 20 -15.87 -3.40 -4.43
N GLY A 21 -14.66 -2.88 -4.33
CA GLY A 21 -13.73 -3.22 -3.25
C GLY A 21 -14.34 -3.08 -1.86
N TRP A 22 -15.13 -2.03 -1.60
CA TRP A 22 -15.85 -1.84 -0.34
C TRP A 22 -16.87 -2.94 -0.05
N ARG A 23 -17.55 -3.45 -1.07
CA ARG A 23 -18.51 -4.56 -0.92
C ARG A 23 -17.80 -5.89 -0.70
N LEU A 24 -16.66 -6.07 -1.35
CA LEU A 24 -15.89 -7.31 -1.29
C LEU A 24 -15.23 -7.53 0.06
N ILE A 25 -14.70 -6.47 0.68
CA ILE A 25 -14.01 -6.59 1.99
C ILE A 25 -14.98 -7.02 3.11
N THR A 26 -16.29 -6.80 2.95
CA THR A 26 -17.31 -7.17 3.95
C THR A 26 -17.74 -8.63 3.85
N ARG A 27 -17.33 -9.37 2.83
CA ARG A 27 -17.72 -10.77 2.62
C ARG A 27 -17.19 -11.68 3.75
N PRO A 28 -17.98 -12.70 4.13
CA PRO A 28 -17.50 -13.75 5.03
C PRO A 28 -16.23 -14.41 4.46
N GLY A 29 -15.22 -14.64 5.31
CA GLY A 29 -13.94 -15.21 4.86
C GLY A 29 -12.90 -14.16 4.41
N ILE A 30 -13.31 -13.02 3.83
CA ILE A 30 -12.42 -11.92 3.45
C ILE A 30 -12.11 -11.01 4.64
N LYS A 31 -13.10 -10.72 5.50
CA LYS A 31 -12.96 -9.84 6.68
C LYS A 31 -11.75 -10.16 7.57
N ARG A 32 -11.42 -11.43 7.73
CA ARG A 32 -10.29 -11.85 8.58
C ARG A 32 -8.96 -11.33 8.08
N PHE A 33 -8.77 -11.23 6.76
CA PHE A 33 -7.54 -10.71 6.15
C PHE A 33 -7.41 -9.18 6.28
N VAL A 34 -8.49 -8.51 6.68
CA VAL A 34 -8.50 -7.08 6.98
C VAL A 34 -8.35 -6.85 8.49
N ILE A 35 -9.10 -7.59 9.29
CA ILE A 35 -9.16 -7.40 10.75
C ILE A 35 -7.87 -7.89 11.40
N LEU A 36 -7.31 -9.02 10.94
CA LEU A 36 -6.13 -9.63 11.57
C LEU A 36 -4.88 -8.74 11.51
N PRO A 37 -4.50 -8.17 10.34
CA PRO A 37 -3.40 -7.21 10.26
C PRO A 37 -3.67 -5.93 11.07
N LEU A 38 -4.92 -5.45 11.08
CA LEU A 38 -5.31 -4.28 11.84
C LEU A 38 -5.14 -4.51 13.35
N LEU A 39 -5.62 -5.64 13.86
CA LEU A 39 -5.44 -6.02 15.27
C LEU A 39 -3.96 -6.24 15.61
N ALA A 40 -3.21 -6.93 14.75
CA ALA A 40 -1.78 -7.11 14.94
C ALA A 40 -1.04 -5.77 15.03
N ASN A 41 -1.38 -4.83 14.16
CA ASN A 41 -0.83 -3.48 14.19
C ASN A 41 -1.21 -2.72 15.47
N ILE A 42 -2.48 -2.78 15.88
CA ILE A 42 -2.95 -2.12 17.13
C ILE A 42 -2.24 -2.71 18.35
N LEU A 43 -2.11 -4.03 18.45
CA LEU A 43 -1.44 -4.69 19.55
C LEU A 43 0.07 -4.37 19.57
N PHE A 44 0.71 -4.42 18.42
CA PHE A 44 2.12 -4.08 18.30
C PHE A 44 2.37 -2.60 18.62
N LEU A 45 1.54 -1.69 18.09
CA LEU A 45 1.58 -0.25 18.39
C LEU A 45 1.37 0.03 19.87
N GLY A 46 0.28 -0.51 20.41
CA GLY A 46 -0.08 -0.29 21.82
C GLY A 46 1.03 -0.80 22.75
N GLY A 47 1.57 -1.98 22.47
CA GLY A 47 2.66 -2.56 23.24
C GLY A 47 3.96 -1.75 23.14
N ALA A 48 4.34 -1.35 21.93
CA ALA A 48 5.54 -0.54 21.71
C ALA A 48 5.40 0.87 22.32
N PHE A 49 4.23 1.49 22.18
CA PHE A 49 3.95 2.78 22.81
C PHE A 49 3.98 2.69 24.34
N TRP A 50 3.37 1.65 24.90
CA TRP A 50 3.41 1.39 26.35
C TRP A 50 4.85 1.21 26.85
N TRP A 51 5.63 0.38 26.16
CA TRP A 51 7.03 0.16 26.51
C TRP A 51 7.84 1.46 26.44
N LEU A 52 7.68 2.25 25.37
CA LEU A 52 8.34 3.53 25.21
C LEU A 52 7.96 4.50 26.32
N TYR A 53 6.67 4.64 26.62
CA TYR A 53 6.18 5.50 27.68
C TYR A 53 6.81 5.18 29.05
N THR A 54 6.91 3.89 29.37
CA THR A 54 7.51 3.45 30.65
C THR A 54 9.02 3.68 30.72
N LYS A 55 9.73 3.74 29.59
CA LYS A 55 11.19 3.94 29.54
C LYS A 55 11.59 5.42 29.38
N LEU A 56 10.71 6.23 28.83
CA LEU A 56 11.02 7.61 28.48
C LEU A 56 11.47 8.44 29.67
N GLY A 57 10.75 8.38 30.80
CA GLY A 57 11.10 9.11 32.00
C GLY A 57 12.50 8.77 32.55
N GLY A 58 12.85 7.47 32.53
CA GLY A 58 14.17 7.01 32.93
C GLY A 58 15.29 7.54 32.03
N TRP A 59 15.08 7.53 30.72
CA TRP A 59 16.07 8.05 29.75
C TRP A 59 16.26 9.57 29.89
N ILE A 60 15.17 10.32 30.06
CA ILE A 60 15.25 11.76 30.25
C ILE A 60 15.99 12.09 31.56
N ASN A 61 15.64 11.41 32.66
CA ASN A 61 16.34 11.59 33.94
C ASN A 61 17.84 11.27 33.83
N GLN A 62 18.19 10.21 33.08
CA GLN A 62 19.59 9.86 32.83
C GLN A 62 20.32 10.95 32.02
N VAL A 63 19.69 11.53 31.02
CA VAL A 63 20.26 12.65 30.25
C VAL A 63 20.39 13.88 31.15
N MET A 64 19.37 14.19 31.95
CA MET A 64 19.37 15.33 32.85
C MET A 64 20.43 15.20 33.98
N SER A 65 20.82 14.01 34.36
CA SER A 65 21.89 13.81 35.36
C SER A 65 23.28 14.30 34.90
N TYR A 66 23.47 14.49 33.59
CA TYR A 66 24.69 15.06 33.00
C TYR A 66 24.60 16.60 32.86
N VAL A 67 23.42 17.19 33.10
CA VAL A 67 23.18 18.63 32.93
C VAL A 67 23.51 19.34 34.24
N PRO A 68 24.39 20.39 34.23
CA PRO A 68 24.71 21.18 35.39
C PRO A 68 23.47 21.88 36.00
N ASP A 69 23.49 22.11 37.31
CA ASP A 69 22.34 22.66 38.04
C ASP A 69 21.80 24.00 37.50
N TRP A 70 22.66 24.85 36.95
CA TRP A 70 22.27 26.13 36.37
C TRP A 70 21.52 25.98 35.03
N LEU A 71 21.54 24.81 34.39
CA LEU A 71 20.85 24.50 33.17
C LEU A 71 19.59 23.63 33.39
N GLN A 72 19.19 23.34 34.61
CA GLN A 72 18.04 22.49 34.92
C GLN A 72 16.73 23.04 34.33
N TRP A 73 16.61 24.32 34.05
CA TRP A 73 15.48 24.89 33.33
C TRP A 73 15.29 24.29 31.92
N LEU A 74 16.35 23.71 31.35
CA LEU A 74 16.27 22.98 30.06
C LEU A 74 15.32 21.78 30.12
N ASP A 75 15.03 21.22 31.28
CA ASP A 75 14.07 20.11 31.43
C ASP A 75 12.70 20.48 30.85
N TYR A 76 12.25 21.72 31.08
CA TYR A 76 10.99 22.21 30.52
C TYR A 76 10.98 22.32 28.99
N VAL A 77 12.14 22.39 28.34
CA VAL A 77 12.29 22.49 26.89
C VAL A 77 12.63 21.13 26.29
N ILE A 78 13.50 20.38 26.93
CA ILE A 78 13.95 19.05 26.47
C ILE A 78 12.80 18.05 26.50
N TRP A 79 11.94 18.10 27.52
CA TRP A 79 10.83 17.17 27.65
C TRP A 79 9.86 17.23 26.44
N PRO A 80 9.28 18.37 26.06
CA PRO A 80 8.42 18.48 24.88
C PRO A 80 9.14 18.10 23.58
N ILE A 81 10.39 18.55 23.41
CA ILE A 81 11.18 18.22 22.21
C ILE A 81 11.44 16.70 22.13
N ALA A 82 11.82 16.07 23.23
CA ALA A 82 12.05 14.64 23.30
C ALA A 82 10.76 13.87 22.98
N VAL A 83 9.62 14.24 23.56
CA VAL A 83 8.33 13.61 23.30
C VAL A 83 7.94 13.76 21.83
N ILE A 84 8.05 14.96 21.26
CA ILE A 84 7.72 15.19 19.84
C ILE A 84 8.67 14.41 18.94
N SER A 85 9.97 14.44 19.19
CA SER A 85 10.96 13.70 18.40
C SER A 85 10.72 12.20 18.44
N ILE A 86 10.43 11.66 19.61
CA ILE A 86 10.12 10.24 19.79
C ILE A 86 8.82 9.88 19.05
N LEU A 87 7.78 10.70 19.15
CA LEU A 87 6.52 10.47 18.42
C LEU A 87 6.74 10.49 16.91
N LEU A 88 7.57 11.39 16.38
CA LEU A 88 7.88 11.45 14.95
C LEU A 88 8.67 10.23 14.50
N VAL A 89 9.74 9.86 15.21
CA VAL A 89 10.54 8.66 14.91
C VAL A 89 9.68 7.41 15.03
N PHE A 90 8.88 7.31 16.09
CA PHE A 90 7.97 6.20 16.32
C PHE A 90 6.94 6.07 15.20
N THR A 91 6.30 7.17 14.80
CA THR A 91 5.31 7.18 13.71
C THR A 91 5.92 6.73 12.39
N TYR A 92 7.13 7.22 12.07
CA TYR A 92 7.83 6.86 10.84
C TYR A 92 8.26 5.38 10.83
N PHE A 93 8.97 4.96 11.86
CA PHE A 93 9.44 3.57 11.99
C PHE A 93 8.26 2.59 12.01
N PHE A 94 7.22 2.96 12.70
CA PHE A 94 6.03 2.15 12.87
C PHE A 94 5.23 2.00 11.59
N SER A 95 5.03 3.08 10.82
CA SER A 95 4.40 3.01 9.50
C SER A 95 5.14 2.04 8.59
N THR A 96 6.48 2.03 8.64
CA THR A 96 7.32 1.11 7.87
C THR A 96 7.09 -0.34 8.29
N VAL A 97 7.12 -0.62 9.60
CA VAL A 97 6.89 -1.98 10.13
C VAL A 97 5.46 -2.45 9.83
N ALA A 98 4.47 -1.59 10.01
CA ALA A 98 3.07 -1.90 9.69
C ALA A 98 2.88 -2.28 8.22
N ASN A 99 3.54 -1.58 7.30
CA ASN A 99 3.50 -1.89 5.87
C ASN A 99 4.19 -3.24 5.55
N ILE A 100 5.31 -3.54 6.19
CA ILE A 100 6.00 -4.84 6.03
C ILE A 100 5.11 -5.99 6.52
N ILE A 101 4.44 -5.81 7.67
CA ILE A 101 3.50 -6.81 8.20
C ILE A 101 2.27 -6.97 7.29
N ALA A 102 1.74 -5.86 6.79
CA ALA A 102 0.53 -5.88 5.94
C ALA A 102 0.77 -6.49 4.54
N ALA A 103 1.97 -6.40 3.99
CA ALA A 103 2.27 -6.83 2.63
C ALA A 103 1.89 -8.31 2.34
N PRO A 104 2.29 -9.33 3.14
CA PRO A 104 1.90 -10.71 2.90
C PRO A 104 0.37 -10.91 3.03
N PHE A 105 -0.28 -10.20 3.97
CA PHE A 105 -1.73 -10.30 4.12
C PHE A 105 -2.49 -9.76 2.91
N ASN A 106 -1.97 -8.71 2.27
CA ASN A 106 -2.55 -8.17 1.04
C ASN A 106 -2.41 -9.15 -0.15
N GLY A 107 -1.28 -9.85 -0.24
CA GLY A 107 -1.08 -10.92 -1.22
C GLY A 107 -2.09 -12.05 -1.02
N TRP A 108 -2.22 -12.56 0.21
CA TRP A 108 -3.20 -13.60 0.55
C TRP A 108 -4.65 -13.13 0.38
N LEU A 109 -4.96 -11.88 0.72
CA LEU A 109 -6.26 -11.29 0.49
C LEU A 109 -6.62 -11.34 -1.00
N SER A 110 -5.70 -10.92 -1.87
CA SER A 110 -5.88 -10.95 -3.32
C SER A 110 -6.10 -12.37 -3.83
N GLU A 111 -5.27 -13.31 -3.41
CA GLU A 111 -5.34 -14.72 -3.79
C GLU A 111 -6.66 -15.38 -3.35
N LYS A 112 -7.05 -15.17 -2.09
CA LYS A 112 -8.29 -15.70 -1.53
C LYS A 112 -9.51 -15.13 -2.22
N LEU A 113 -9.50 -13.83 -2.50
CA LEU A 113 -10.61 -13.18 -3.21
C LEU A 113 -10.69 -13.67 -4.66
N GLU A 114 -9.57 -13.83 -5.36
CA GLU A 114 -9.55 -14.40 -6.71
C GLU A 114 -10.16 -15.81 -6.74
N ALA A 115 -9.77 -16.67 -5.79
CA ALA A 115 -10.33 -18.02 -5.66
C ALA A 115 -11.85 -17.98 -5.45
N GLU A 116 -12.35 -17.07 -4.62
CA GLU A 116 -13.80 -16.91 -4.38
C GLU A 116 -14.54 -16.40 -5.63
N LEU A 117 -13.95 -15.45 -6.35
CA LEU A 117 -14.56 -14.87 -7.56
C LEU A 117 -14.57 -15.83 -8.75
N THR A 118 -13.56 -16.71 -8.84
CA THR A 118 -13.39 -17.63 -9.99
C THR A 118 -13.88 -19.04 -9.73
N GLY A 119 -14.16 -19.38 -8.46
CA GLY A 119 -14.49 -20.76 -8.05
C GLY A 119 -13.31 -21.74 -8.16
N LYS A 120 -12.09 -21.27 -8.44
CA LYS A 120 -10.88 -22.10 -8.50
C LYS A 120 -10.18 -22.09 -7.16
N PRO A 121 -9.66 -23.24 -6.69
CA PRO A 121 -8.95 -23.27 -5.42
C PRO A 121 -7.71 -22.38 -5.51
N SER A 122 -7.49 -21.61 -4.44
CA SER A 122 -6.23 -20.90 -4.22
C SER A 122 -5.13 -21.94 -3.97
N PRO A 123 -3.95 -21.82 -4.59
CA PRO A 123 -2.81 -22.61 -4.17
C PRO A 123 -2.58 -22.40 -2.67
N ASP A 124 -2.46 -23.50 -1.91
CA ASP A 124 -2.14 -23.39 -0.47
C ASP A 124 -0.67 -22.97 -0.34
N THR A 125 -0.42 -21.69 -0.52
CA THR A 125 0.91 -21.11 -0.30
C THR A 125 1.18 -21.05 1.21
N GLY A 126 1.86 -22.08 1.71
CA GLY A 126 2.30 -22.12 3.09
C GLY A 126 3.32 -21.01 3.40
N VAL A 127 3.45 -20.64 4.68
CA VAL A 127 4.42 -19.61 5.15
C VAL A 127 5.85 -19.89 4.64
N ALA A 128 6.23 -21.17 4.50
CA ALA A 128 7.54 -21.57 3.99
C ALA A 128 7.77 -21.18 2.51
N GLU A 129 6.73 -21.22 1.67
CA GLU A 129 6.81 -20.80 0.27
C GLU A 129 6.89 -19.28 0.15
N LEU A 130 6.17 -18.55 1.01
CA LEU A 130 6.29 -17.09 1.09
C LEU A 130 7.71 -16.65 1.44
N LEU A 131 8.35 -17.30 2.41
CA LEU A 131 9.74 -16.99 2.76
C LEU A 131 10.70 -17.23 1.60
N LYS A 132 10.48 -18.24 0.77
CA LYS A 132 11.25 -18.49 -0.45
C LYS A 132 11.05 -17.41 -1.51
N ASP A 133 9.87 -16.80 -1.56
CA ASP A 133 9.53 -15.75 -2.52
C ASP A 133 10.01 -14.35 -2.10
N VAL A 134 10.42 -14.14 -0.84
CA VAL A 134 10.90 -12.85 -0.33
C VAL A 134 12.01 -12.23 -1.20
N PRO A 135 13.06 -12.93 -1.64
CA PRO A 135 14.08 -12.34 -2.50
C PRO A 135 13.52 -11.83 -3.83
N ARG A 136 12.54 -12.54 -4.40
CA ARG A 136 11.85 -12.14 -5.63
C ARG A 136 11.02 -10.88 -5.41
N MET A 137 10.28 -10.82 -4.30
CA MET A 137 9.49 -9.65 -3.92
C MET A 137 10.36 -8.42 -3.71
N ILE A 138 11.49 -8.56 -3.03
CA ILE A 138 12.47 -7.49 -2.84
C ILE A 138 13.01 -7.00 -4.18
N LYS A 139 13.43 -7.91 -5.07
CA LYS A 139 13.89 -7.55 -6.42
C LYS A 139 12.82 -6.77 -7.19
N ARG A 140 11.56 -7.20 -7.10
CA ARG A 140 10.41 -6.54 -7.75
C ARG A 140 10.22 -5.12 -7.21
N GLU A 141 10.38 -4.93 -5.90
CA GLU A 141 10.32 -3.62 -5.26
C GLU A 141 11.42 -2.68 -5.78
N PHE A 142 12.66 -3.15 -5.90
CA PHE A 142 13.73 -2.35 -6.50
C PHE A 142 13.45 -1.96 -7.96
N VAL A 143 12.86 -2.84 -8.75
CA VAL A 143 12.44 -2.53 -10.12
C VAL A 143 11.36 -1.45 -10.12
N ARG A 144 10.39 -1.52 -9.18
CA ARG A 144 9.34 -0.52 -9.00
C ARG A 144 9.92 0.83 -8.60
N ILE A 145 10.85 0.87 -7.65
CA ILE A 145 11.55 2.08 -7.22
C ILE A 145 12.34 2.67 -8.38
N GLY A 146 13.06 1.86 -9.15
CA GLY A 146 13.79 2.29 -10.33
C GLY A 146 12.89 2.87 -11.43
N TYR A 147 11.64 2.45 -11.51
CA TYR A 147 10.64 3.05 -12.39
C TYR A 147 10.10 4.37 -11.84
N TYR A 148 9.82 4.41 -10.52
CA TYR A 148 9.21 5.55 -9.82
C TYR A 148 10.18 6.73 -9.71
N LEU A 149 11.38 6.49 -9.16
CA LEU A 149 12.27 7.54 -8.68
C LEU A 149 12.71 8.54 -9.77
N PRO A 150 13.16 8.12 -10.96
CA PRO A 150 13.57 9.07 -11.99
C PRO A 150 12.41 9.97 -12.46
N ARG A 151 11.19 9.43 -12.50
CA ARG A 151 9.98 10.17 -12.91
C ARG A 151 9.53 11.14 -11.84
N ALA A 152 9.59 10.72 -10.58
CA ALA A 152 9.29 11.57 -9.44
C ALA A 152 10.26 12.75 -9.37
N ILE A 153 11.56 12.52 -9.56
CA ILE A 153 12.59 13.58 -9.61
C ILE A 153 12.32 14.53 -10.79
N GLY A 154 12.04 13.99 -11.97
CA GLY A 154 11.72 14.81 -13.14
C GLY A 154 10.49 15.70 -12.93
N LEU A 155 9.43 15.14 -12.32
CA LEU A 155 8.24 15.91 -11.97
C LEU A 155 8.53 16.94 -10.86
N LEU A 156 9.36 16.59 -9.87
CA LEU A 156 9.74 17.50 -8.81
C LEU A 156 10.49 18.72 -9.33
N ILE A 157 11.35 18.54 -10.34
CA ILE A 157 12.06 19.65 -11.01
C ILE A 157 11.07 20.63 -11.64
N LEU A 158 9.93 20.15 -12.15
CA LEU A 158 8.92 21.03 -12.74
C LEU A 158 8.33 22.03 -11.74
N PHE A 159 8.31 21.70 -10.43
CA PHE A 159 7.83 22.63 -9.41
C PHE A 159 8.70 23.87 -9.25
N PHE A 160 9.97 23.82 -9.65
CA PHE A 160 10.89 24.95 -9.59
C PHE A 160 10.78 25.88 -10.81
N ILE A 161 10.01 25.52 -11.85
CA ILE A 161 9.82 26.37 -13.03
C ILE A 161 8.67 27.36 -12.76
N PRO A 162 8.93 28.68 -12.74
CA PRO A 162 7.90 29.69 -12.54
C PRO A 162 6.74 29.54 -13.54
N GLY A 163 5.51 29.64 -13.06
CA GLY A 163 4.29 29.46 -13.85
C GLY A 163 3.88 27.99 -14.03
N ILE A 164 4.79 27.10 -14.41
CA ILE A 164 4.51 25.66 -14.59
C ILE A 164 4.39 24.98 -13.23
N GLY A 165 5.26 25.33 -12.28
CA GLY A 165 5.30 24.70 -10.96
C GLY A 165 4.01 24.87 -10.14
N GLN A 166 3.31 25.99 -10.31
CA GLN A 166 2.07 26.29 -9.58
C GLN A 166 0.82 25.78 -10.30
N THR A 167 0.87 25.51 -11.59
CA THR A 167 -0.30 25.17 -12.42
C THR A 167 -0.27 23.72 -12.91
N VAL A 168 0.71 23.38 -13.71
CA VAL A 168 0.78 22.07 -14.40
C VAL A 168 1.41 20.99 -13.54
N ALA A 169 2.48 21.34 -12.79
CA ALA A 169 3.22 20.34 -12.01
C ALA A 169 2.37 19.62 -10.94
N PRO A 170 1.48 20.27 -10.17
CA PRO A 170 0.59 19.58 -9.22
C PRO A 170 -0.35 18.59 -9.90
N VAL A 171 -0.88 18.94 -11.07
CA VAL A 171 -1.78 18.07 -11.85
C VAL A 171 -1.02 16.83 -12.34
N LEU A 172 0.16 17.03 -12.92
CA LEU A 172 1.00 15.91 -13.36
C LEU A 172 1.45 15.03 -12.20
N TRP A 173 1.78 15.62 -11.07
CA TRP A 173 2.13 14.91 -9.85
C TRP A 173 0.97 14.03 -9.36
N PHE A 174 -0.24 14.59 -9.32
CA PHE A 174 -1.44 13.83 -8.95
C PHE A 174 -1.71 12.68 -9.93
N LEU A 175 -1.65 12.93 -11.24
CA LEU A 175 -1.86 11.89 -12.25
C LEU A 175 -0.80 10.80 -12.19
N PHE A 176 0.45 11.16 -11.93
CA PHE A 176 1.54 10.22 -11.73
C PHE A 176 1.33 9.41 -10.43
N GLY A 177 0.95 10.06 -9.34
CA GLY A 177 0.58 9.40 -8.09
C GLY A 177 -0.56 8.42 -8.28
N ALA A 178 -1.62 8.81 -8.96
CA ALA A 178 -2.75 7.96 -9.32
C ALA A 178 -2.31 6.72 -10.13
N TRP A 179 -1.44 6.91 -11.12
CA TRP A 179 -0.86 5.82 -11.89
C TRP A 179 -0.04 4.87 -11.00
N MET A 180 0.77 5.40 -10.11
CA MET A 180 1.60 4.61 -9.19
C MET A 180 0.75 3.84 -8.17
N MET A 181 -0.34 4.42 -7.66
CA MET A 181 -1.28 3.71 -6.78
C MET A 181 -1.94 2.53 -7.52
N SER A 182 -2.33 2.72 -8.77
CA SER A 182 -2.86 1.61 -9.56
C SER A 182 -1.82 0.50 -9.76
N ILE A 183 -0.59 0.84 -10.11
CA ILE A 183 0.52 -0.13 -10.21
C ILE A 183 0.67 -0.88 -8.89
N GLN A 184 0.70 -0.17 -7.76
CA GLN A 184 0.92 -0.76 -6.44
C GLN A 184 -0.12 -1.80 -6.07
N TYR A 185 -1.40 -1.51 -6.29
CA TYR A 185 -2.48 -2.42 -5.88
C TYR A 185 -2.75 -3.52 -6.90
N CYS A 186 -2.59 -3.25 -8.20
CA CYS A 186 -2.65 -4.29 -9.21
C CYS A 186 -1.45 -5.25 -9.15
N ASP A 187 -0.37 -4.84 -8.52
CA ASP A 187 0.82 -5.67 -8.36
C ASP A 187 0.52 -6.98 -7.62
N TYR A 188 -0.36 -6.97 -6.62
CA TYR A 188 -0.70 -8.16 -5.84
C TYR A 188 -1.24 -9.32 -6.70
N PRO A 189 -2.34 -9.17 -7.46
CA PRO A 189 -2.82 -10.28 -8.29
C PRO A 189 -1.86 -10.64 -9.43
N PHE A 190 -1.16 -9.69 -10.02
CA PHE A 190 -0.16 -9.99 -11.05
C PHE A 190 1.03 -10.76 -10.47
N ASP A 191 1.50 -10.42 -9.28
CA ASP A 191 2.62 -11.09 -8.62
C ASP A 191 2.25 -12.49 -8.15
N ASN A 192 1.03 -12.71 -7.67
CA ASN A 192 0.52 -14.03 -7.33
C ASN A 192 0.60 -14.99 -8.53
N HIS A 193 0.40 -14.50 -9.75
CA HIS A 193 0.57 -15.24 -10.98
C HIS A 193 1.98 -15.13 -11.60
N ARG A 194 2.96 -14.63 -10.85
CA ARG A 194 4.37 -14.49 -11.28
C ARG A 194 4.55 -13.71 -12.60
N VAL A 195 3.62 -12.79 -12.91
CA VAL A 195 3.73 -11.90 -14.06
C VAL A 195 4.77 -10.83 -13.79
N GLY A 196 5.73 -10.67 -14.71
CA GLY A 196 6.82 -9.71 -14.55
C GLY A 196 6.34 -8.25 -14.46
N PHE A 197 7.04 -7.40 -13.70
CA PHE A 197 6.68 -5.99 -13.52
C PHE A 197 6.53 -5.24 -14.85
N SER A 198 7.43 -5.47 -15.82
CA SER A 198 7.35 -4.81 -17.13
C SER A 198 6.12 -5.24 -17.92
N GLU A 199 5.77 -6.53 -17.88
CA GLU A 199 4.60 -7.09 -18.52
C GLU A 199 3.31 -6.55 -17.91
N MET A 200 3.21 -6.56 -16.58
CA MET A 200 2.11 -5.94 -15.84
C MET A 200 1.93 -4.48 -16.22
N LYS A 201 3.01 -3.68 -16.18
CA LYS A 201 2.96 -2.26 -16.54
C LYS A 201 2.45 -2.03 -17.96
N GLN A 202 2.86 -2.86 -18.92
CA GLN A 202 2.36 -2.80 -20.30
C GLN A 202 0.88 -3.17 -20.38
N ALA A 203 0.44 -4.18 -19.61
CA ALA A 203 -0.96 -4.56 -19.52
C ALA A 203 -1.82 -3.41 -18.97
N LEU A 204 -1.39 -2.79 -17.88
CA LEU A 204 -2.07 -1.65 -17.26
C LEU A 204 -2.09 -0.43 -18.20
N ALA A 205 -1.02 -0.19 -18.97
CA ALA A 205 -0.92 0.93 -19.90
C ALA A 205 -1.93 0.85 -21.05
N LYS A 206 -2.34 -0.34 -21.47
CA LYS A 206 -3.38 -0.54 -22.48
C LYS A 206 -4.76 0.00 -22.04
N GLU A 207 -4.99 0.02 -20.74
CA GLU A 207 -6.23 0.52 -20.12
C GLU A 207 -5.94 1.70 -19.17
N ARG A 208 -5.05 2.59 -19.60
CA ARG A 208 -4.47 3.64 -18.77
C ARG A 208 -5.49 4.51 -18.06
N MET A 209 -6.55 4.93 -18.77
CA MET A 209 -7.60 5.79 -18.20
C MET A 209 -8.29 5.10 -17.01
N ARG A 210 -8.67 3.83 -17.15
CA ARG A 210 -9.31 3.05 -16.09
C ARG A 210 -8.38 2.92 -14.89
N ASN A 211 -7.13 2.60 -15.13
CA ASN A 211 -6.14 2.45 -14.07
C ASN A 211 -5.87 3.77 -13.34
N VAL A 212 -5.76 4.89 -14.06
CA VAL A 212 -5.60 6.22 -13.45
C VAL A 212 -6.85 6.63 -12.65
N GLN A 213 -8.05 6.32 -13.12
CA GLN A 213 -9.29 6.56 -12.36
C GLN A 213 -9.29 5.76 -11.05
N PHE A 214 -8.95 4.47 -11.10
CA PHE A 214 -8.86 3.61 -9.93
C PHE A 214 -7.83 4.15 -8.91
N GLY A 215 -6.60 4.36 -9.35
CA GLY A 215 -5.53 4.84 -8.48
C GLY A 215 -5.75 6.28 -8.01
N GLY A 216 -6.45 7.12 -8.79
CA GLY A 216 -6.81 8.49 -8.41
C GLY A 216 -7.75 8.53 -7.20
N VAL A 217 -8.78 7.69 -7.21
CA VAL A 217 -9.68 7.56 -6.05
C VAL A 217 -8.93 7.03 -4.83
N VAL A 218 -8.09 6.01 -5.01
CA VAL A 218 -7.26 5.48 -3.94
C VAL A 218 -6.35 6.58 -3.37
N SER A 219 -5.66 7.34 -4.23
CA SER A 219 -4.76 8.42 -3.80
C SER A 219 -5.48 9.49 -2.98
N LEU A 220 -6.67 9.92 -3.41
CA LEU A 220 -7.46 10.93 -2.69
C LEU A 220 -7.90 10.45 -1.32
N LEU A 221 -8.38 9.22 -1.23
CA LEU A 221 -8.89 8.67 0.02
C LEU A 221 -7.77 8.31 1.00
N MET A 222 -6.58 7.95 0.52
CA MET A 222 -5.42 7.72 1.36
C MET A 222 -4.87 8.98 2.04
N MET A 223 -5.24 10.17 1.56
CA MET A 223 -4.91 11.43 2.23
C MET A 223 -5.69 11.65 3.52
N VAL A 224 -6.80 10.93 3.72
CA VAL A 224 -7.63 11.06 4.92
C VAL A 224 -7.07 10.14 6.01
N PRO A 225 -6.59 10.71 7.15
CA PRO A 225 -6.11 9.92 8.28
C PRO A 225 -7.18 8.92 8.75
N PHE A 226 -6.76 7.77 9.27
CA PHE A 226 -7.58 6.64 9.69
C PHE A 226 -8.36 5.93 8.57
N VAL A 227 -8.87 6.64 7.56
CA VAL A 227 -9.53 6.04 6.39
C VAL A 227 -8.52 5.20 5.60
N ASN A 228 -7.29 5.65 5.53
CA ASN A 228 -6.19 4.97 4.85
C ASN A 228 -5.96 3.52 5.35
N LEU A 229 -6.22 3.23 6.64
CA LEU A 229 -6.10 1.89 7.20
C LEU A 229 -7.05 0.87 6.53
N VAL A 230 -8.20 1.34 6.08
CA VAL A 230 -9.23 0.52 5.43
C VAL A 230 -9.12 0.59 3.90
N ILE A 231 -8.64 1.72 3.37
CA ILE A 231 -8.48 1.91 1.92
C ILE A 231 -7.52 0.88 1.31
N MET A 232 -6.46 0.52 1.99
CA MET A 232 -5.48 -0.45 1.50
C MET A 232 -6.16 -1.80 1.14
N PRO A 233 -6.84 -2.51 2.05
CA PRO A 233 -7.52 -3.76 1.69
C PRO A 233 -8.67 -3.56 0.71
N VAL A 234 -9.38 -2.42 0.73
CA VAL A 234 -10.40 -2.09 -0.28
C VAL A 234 -9.79 -2.00 -1.67
N ALA A 235 -8.66 -1.31 -1.79
CA ALA A 235 -7.95 -1.18 -3.06
C ALA A 235 -7.40 -2.52 -3.56
N VAL A 236 -6.90 -3.39 -2.67
CA VAL A 236 -6.50 -4.76 -3.02
C VAL A 236 -7.70 -5.54 -3.57
N CYS A 237 -8.86 -5.50 -2.90
CA CYS A 237 -10.06 -6.18 -3.38
C CYS A 237 -10.53 -5.64 -4.73
N GLY A 238 -10.53 -4.31 -4.91
CA GLY A 238 -10.90 -3.68 -6.18
C GLY A 238 -9.94 -4.03 -7.32
N ALA A 239 -8.65 -4.01 -7.06
CA ALA A 239 -7.61 -4.40 -8.03
C ALA A 239 -7.70 -5.89 -8.39
N THR A 240 -8.00 -6.76 -7.43
CA THR A 240 -8.20 -8.19 -7.68
C THR A 240 -9.43 -8.45 -8.55
N LEU A 241 -10.54 -7.74 -8.29
CA LEU A 241 -11.71 -7.82 -9.17
C LEU A 241 -11.37 -7.35 -10.59
N MET A 242 -10.65 -6.22 -10.71
CA MET A 242 -10.20 -5.71 -12.01
C MET A 242 -9.25 -6.70 -12.72
N TRP A 243 -8.39 -7.39 -11.96
CA TRP A 243 -7.56 -8.48 -12.48
C TRP A 243 -8.43 -9.60 -13.08
N VAL A 244 -9.39 -10.11 -12.31
CA VAL A 244 -10.28 -11.21 -12.75
C VAL A 244 -11.05 -10.83 -14.00
N ASP A 245 -11.59 -9.61 -14.05
CA ASP A 245 -12.43 -9.15 -15.15
C ASP A 245 -11.66 -8.82 -16.45
N ARG A 246 -10.40 -8.34 -16.31
CA ARG A 246 -9.70 -7.69 -17.45
C ARG A 246 -8.40 -8.34 -17.86
N TYR A 247 -7.67 -8.90 -16.90
CA TYR A 247 -6.28 -9.30 -17.14
C TYR A 247 -6.09 -10.81 -17.04
N ARG A 248 -6.85 -11.48 -16.18
CA ARG A 248 -6.67 -12.88 -15.82
C ARG A 248 -6.60 -13.81 -17.03
N ASP A 249 -7.55 -13.72 -17.95
CA ASP A 249 -7.64 -14.61 -19.12
C ASP A 249 -6.42 -14.50 -20.04
N ARG A 250 -5.68 -13.38 -20.00
CA ARG A 250 -4.52 -13.15 -20.86
C ARG A 250 -3.19 -13.40 -20.16
N TYR A 251 -3.15 -13.26 -18.83
CA TYR A 251 -1.89 -13.22 -18.07
C TYR A 251 -1.79 -14.27 -16.97
N ALA A 252 -2.88 -14.93 -16.57
CA ALA A 252 -2.82 -16.00 -15.59
C ALA A 252 -2.03 -17.19 -16.17
N ARG A 253 -1.07 -17.67 -15.38
CA ARG A 253 -0.17 -18.76 -15.80
C ARG A 253 -0.53 -20.12 -15.19
N TYR A 254 -1.52 -20.14 -14.29
CA TYR A 254 -2.10 -21.35 -13.65
C TYR A 254 -3.55 -21.16 -13.24
#